data_d3efa80175214f116acb6eaa93588c40
#
_entry.id   d3efa80175214f116acb6eaa93588c40
#
_cell.length_a   1.000
_cell.length_b   1.000
_cell.length_c   1.000
_cell.angle_alpha   90.00
_cell.angle_beta   90.00
_cell.angle_gamma   90.00
#
_symmetry.space_group_name_H-M   'P 1'
#
loop_
_entity.id
_entity.type
_entity.pdbx_description
1 polymer ?
#
loop_
_entity_poly.entity_id
_entity_poly.type
_entity_poly.pdbx_seq_one_letter_code
_entity_poly.pdbx_strand_id
1 'polypeptide(L)'
;RVEEQARKLPKGGKSLARHRKWWNDFWLRHYIFVGSEEQPEEAFTLTRAYILQRYMNAAAGRGRMPIKFNGSIFNVELTHDMAGCPRGLDADFRLWGGPYWWQNTRLPYSSMLFSGDCEMLRPFFRMYR
;
A
#
# COMPACT_ATOMS: atom_id res chain seq x y z
N ARG A 1 25.11 1.46 6.39
CA ARG A 1 24.39 1.08 5.14
C ARG A 1 23.22 2.03 4.85
N VAL A 2 22.34 2.29 5.83
CA VAL A 2 21.21 3.25 5.69
C VAL A 2 21.72 4.68 5.62
N GLU A 3 22.65 5.05 6.48
CA GLU A 3 23.28 6.39 6.50
C GLU A 3 24.04 6.69 5.20
N GLU A 4 24.72 5.71 4.65
CA GLU A 4 25.42 5.84 3.37
C GLU A 4 24.44 6.06 2.22
N GLN A 5 23.29 5.37 2.22
CA GLN A 5 22.22 5.59 1.24
C GLN A 5 21.57 6.97 1.43
N ALA A 6 21.36 7.40 2.68
CA ALA A 6 20.81 8.71 2.96
C ALA A 6 21.72 9.85 2.46
N ARG A 7 23.04 9.70 2.57
CA ARG A 7 24.02 10.68 2.03
C ARG A 7 23.99 10.78 0.50
N LYS A 8 23.56 9.72 -0.20
CA LYS A 8 23.45 9.68 -1.67
C LYS A 8 22.13 10.26 -2.18
N LEU A 9 21.17 10.57 -1.29
CA LEU A 9 19.94 11.20 -1.69
C LEU A 9 20.19 12.61 -2.23
N PRO A 10 19.53 13.00 -3.34
CA PRO A 10 19.62 14.37 -3.85
C PRO A 10 19.20 15.36 -2.78
N LYS A 11 20.09 16.26 -2.40
CA LYS A 11 19.78 17.33 -1.45
C LYS A 11 18.93 18.40 -2.15
N GLY A 12 17.84 18.83 -1.50
CA GLY A 12 17.08 20.01 -1.88
C GLY A 12 15.90 19.82 -2.81
N GLY A 13 15.40 20.92 -3.37
CA GLY A 13 14.13 21.04 -4.07
C GLY A 13 13.90 20.12 -5.26
N LYS A 14 14.94 19.64 -5.94
CA LYS A 14 14.81 18.72 -7.09
C LYS A 14 14.23 17.36 -6.70
N SER A 15 14.57 16.85 -5.51
CA SER A 15 14.02 15.59 -5.02
C SER A 15 12.55 15.72 -4.67
N LEU A 16 12.18 16.82 -4.00
CA LEU A 16 10.81 17.12 -3.64
C LEU A 16 9.94 17.39 -4.88
N ALA A 17 10.45 18.14 -5.86
CA ALA A 17 9.74 18.40 -7.12
C ALA A 17 9.45 17.10 -7.87
N ARG A 18 10.43 16.20 -7.97
CA ARG A 18 10.25 14.87 -8.60
C ARG A 18 9.25 14.00 -7.83
N HIS A 19 9.30 14.02 -6.50
CA HIS A 19 8.37 13.31 -5.65
C HIS A 19 6.93 13.81 -5.85
N ARG A 20 6.71 15.14 -5.83
CA ARG A 20 5.42 15.76 -6.08
C ARG A 20 4.91 15.46 -7.48
N LYS A 21 5.78 15.56 -8.50
CA LYS A 21 5.41 15.21 -9.88
C LYS A 21 4.93 13.78 -9.97
N TRP A 22 5.67 12.83 -9.38
CA TRP A 22 5.28 11.41 -9.41
C TRP A 22 3.90 11.18 -8.78
N TRP A 23 3.63 11.79 -7.62
CA TRP A 23 2.32 11.66 -6.97
C TRP A 23 1.20 12.32 -7.77
N ASN A 24 1.44 13.47 -8.36
CA ASN A 24 0.47 14.12 -9.23
C ASN A 24 0.14 13.24 -10.44
N ASP A 25 1.14 12.74 -11.16
CA ASP A 25 0.96 11.84 -12.29
C ASP A 25 0.22 10.55 -11.89
N PHE A 26 0.51 10.03 -10.71
CA PHE A 26 -0.15 8.86 -10.15
C PHE A 26 -1.64 9.11 -9.89
N TRP A 27 -2.00 10.19 -9.22
CA TRP A 27 -3.37 10.51 -8.90
C TRP A 27 -4.20 10.92 -10.11
N LEU A 28 -3.62 11.62 -11.08
CA LEU A 28 -4.27 12.00 -12.33
C LEU A 28 -4.59 10.81 -13.24
N ARG A 29 -3.91 9.69 -13.08
CA ARG A 29 -4.07 8.50 -13.91
C ARG A 29 -5.39 7.78 -13.68
N HIS A 30 -5.84 7.73 -12.45
CA HIS A 30 -7.07 7.06 -12.06
C HIS A 30 -7.58 7.57 -10.72
N TYR A 31 -8.88 7.76 -10.61
CA TYR A 31 -9.55 8.11 -9.36
C TYR A 31 -11.00 7.61 -9.38
N ILE A 32 -11.56 7.40 -8.20
CA ILE A 32 -12.97 7.07 -8.01
C ILE A 32 -13.50 8.01 -6.93
N PHE A 33 -14.59 8.72 -7.28
CA PHE A 33 -15.40 9.46 -6.33
C PHE A 33 -16.81 8.89 -6.36
N VAL A 34 -17.32 8.56 -5.19
CA VAL A 34 -18.69 8.12 -4.99
C VAL A 34 -19.44 9.27 -4.36
N GLY A 35 -20.55 9.66 -4.96
CA GLY A 35 -21.48 10.64 -4.44
C GLY A 35 -22.84 10.01 -4.19
N SER A 36 -23.53 10.43 -3.13
CA SER A 36 -24.91 10.09 -2.86
C SER A 36 -25.56 11.24 -2.08
N GLU A 37 -26.72 11.66 -2.50
CA GLU A 37 -27.51 12.66 -1.76
C GLU A 37 -28.22 12.02 -0.57
N GLU A 38 -28.60 10.74 -0.70
CA GLU A 38 -29.31 10.00 0.35
C GLU A 38 -28.35 9.47 1.44
N GLN A 39 -27.12 9.10 1.06
CA GLN A 39 -26.13 8.47 1.94
C GLN A 39 -24.73 9.09 1.80
N PRO A 40 -24.57 10.39 2.11
CA PRO A 40 -23.31 11.09 1.87
C PRO A 40 -22.14 10.55 2.71
N GLU A 41 -22.37 10.12 3.93
CA GLU A 41 -21.34 9.56 4.82
C GLU A 41 -20.80 8.22 4.30
N GLU A 42 -21.67 7.37 3.78
CA GLU A 42 -21.29 6.09 3.20
C GLU A 42 -20.51 6.29 1.90
N ALA A 43 -20.98 7.20 1.04
CA ALA A 43 -20.31 7.58 -0.18
C ALA A 43 -18.90 8.14 0.09
N PHE A 44 -18.76 9.01 1.10
CA PHE A 44 -17.46 9.49 1.55
C PHE A 44 -16.57 8.36 2.05
N THR A 45 -17.12 7.43 2.83
CA THR A 45 -16.38 6.28 3.37
C THR A 45 -15.84 5.40 2.25
N LEU A 46 -16.63 5.12 1.21
CA LEU A 46 -16.19 4.36 0.03
C LEU A 46 -15.08 5.08 -0.73
N THR A 47 -15.25 6.38 -0.99
CA THR A 47 -14.22 7.20 -1.63
C THR A 47 -12.91 7.18 -0.85
N ARG A 48 -13.00 7.39 0.47
CA ARG A 48 -11.84 7.36 1.36
C ARG A 48 -11.14 5.99 1.38
N ALA A 49 -11.91 4.91 1.43
CA ALA A 49 -11.37 3.56 1.42
C ALA A 49 -10.57 3.29 0.14
N TYR A 50 -11.10 3.69 -1.01
CA TYR A 50 -10.40 3.58 -2.30
C TYR A 50 -9.10 4.39 -2.31
N ILE A 51 -9.13 5.64 -1.88
CA ILE A 51 -7.96 6.53 -1.85
C ILE A 51 -6.87 5.95 -0.94
N LEU A 52 -7.24 5.51 0.26
CA LEU A 52 -6.30 4.91 1.22
C LEU A 52 -5.71 3.61 0.69
N GLN A 53 -6.52 2.72 0.12
CA GLN A 53 -6.05 1.47 -0.47
C GLN A 53 -5.04 1.75 -1.60
N ARG A 54 -5.36 2.67 -2.49
CA ARG A 54 -4.49 3.03 -3.60
C ARG A 54 -3.18 3.68 -3.14
N TYR A 55 -3.26 4.55 -2.12
CA TYR A 55 -2.08 5.12 -1.48
C TYR A 55 -1.17 4.05 -0.89
N MET A 56 -1.72 3.11 -0.13
CA MET A 56 -0.97 2.00 0.47
C MET A 56 -0.28 1.15 -0.60
N ASN A 57 -0.99 0.84 -1.67
CA ASN A 57 -0.46 0.10 -2.81
C ASN A 57 0.73 0.84 -3.44
N ALA A 58 0.60 2.15 -3.66
CA ALA A 58 1.65 2.97 -4.24
C ALA A 58 2.88 3.09 -3.33
N ALA A 59 2.67 3.23 -2.03
CA ALA A 59 3.75 3.35 -1.06
C ALA A 59 4.52 2.02 -0.87
N ALA A 60 3.82 0.88 -0.85
CA ALA A 60 4.41 -0.44 -0.63
C ALA A 60 4.81 -1.19 -1.91
N GLY A 61 4.12 -0.95 -3.04
CA GLY A 61 4.20 -1.79 -4.24
C GLY A 61 5.45 -1.60 -5.11
N ARG A 62 6.30 -0.62 -4.80
CA ARG A 62 7.53 -0.34 -5.58
C ARG A 62 8.79 -0.92 -4.96
N GLY A 63 8.64 -1.72 -3.92
CA GLY A 63 9.74 -2.39 -3.26
C GLY A 63 10.29 -3.58 -4.05
N ARG A 64 11.20 -4.30 -3.42
CA ARG A 64 11.78 -5.53 -3.98
C ARG A 64 10.85 -6.72 -3.85
N MET A 65 10.08 -6.77 -2.76
CA MET A 65 9.16 -7.85 -2.42
C MET A 65 7.71 -7.41 -2.68
N PRO A 66 6.80 -8.36 -2.90
CA PRO A 66 5.38 -8.07 -3.01
C PRO A 66 4.81 -7.47 -1.73
N ILE A 67 3.66 -6.81 -1.86
CA ILE A 67 2.86 -6.35 -0.73
C ILE A 67 2.26 -7.57 -0.03
N LYS A 68 2.31 -7.60 1.29
CA LYS A 68 1.58 -8.59 2.08
C LYS A 68 0.09 -8.22 2.15
N PHE A 69 -0.78 -9.21 1.99
CA PHE A 69 -2.23 -9.00 1.96
C PHE A 69 -2.82 -8.49 3.29
N ASN A 70 -2.14 -8.76 4.40
CA ASN A 70 -2.65 -8.55 5.75
C ASN A 70 -2.03 -7.34 6.46
N GLY A 71 -1.95 -6.21 5.81
CA GLY A 71 -1.56 -4.97 6.46
C GLY A 71 -0.67 -4.04 5.63
N SER A 72 -0.06 -4.57 4.56
CA SER A 72 0.77 -3.71 3.69
C SER A 72 1.89 -2.99 4.49
N ILE A 73 1.93 -1.66 4.40
CA ILE A 73 2.90 -0.83 5.13
C ILE A 73 2.39 -0.33 6.48
N PHE A 74 1.07 -0.41 6.71
CA PHE A 74 0.49 0.05 7.96
C PHE A 74 0.34 -1.11 8.94
N ASN A 75 1.12 -1.04 9.98
CA ASN A 75 1.09 -1.97 11.08
C ASN A 75 0.32 -1.35 12.25
N VAL A 76 -0.56 -2.12 12.85
CA VAL A 76 -1.37 -1.67 13.97
C VAL A 76 -1.08 -2.60 15.13
N GLU A 77 -0.75 -2.05 16.27
CA GLU A 77 -0.59 -2.80 17.50
C GLU A 77 -1.92 -3.45 17.90
N LEU A 78 -1.83 -4.67 18.42
CA LEU A 78 -3.00 -5.34 18.96
C LEU A 78 -3.37 -4.73 20.30
N THR A 79 -4.56 -4.14 20.36
CA THR A 79 -5.10 -3.53 21.58
C THR A 79 -5.90 -4.51 22.44
N HIS A 80 -6.24 -5.67 21.88
CA HIS A 80 -7.00 -6.74 22.55
C HIS A 80 -6.50 -8.10 22.08
N ASP A 81 -6.75 -9.12 22.89
CA ASP A 81 -6.39 -10.48 22.54
C ASP A 81 -7.25 -11.00 21.39
N MET A 82 -6.60 -11.54 20.38
CA MET A 82 -7.24 -12.29 19.30
C MET A 82 -6.79 -13.75 19.37
N ALA A 83 -7.63 -14.67 18.94
CA ALA A 83 -7.30 -16.09 18.89
C ALA A 83 -5.96 -16.33 18.17
N GLY A 84 -4.99 -16.88 18.88
CA GLY A 84 -3.63 -17.14 18.38
C GLY A 84 -2.72 -15.92 18.28
N CYS A 85 -3.12 -14.76 18.80
CA CYS A 85 -2.37 -13.52 18.69
C CYS A 85 -2.53 -12.69 19.97
N PRO A 86 -1.74 -12.97 21.02
CA PRO A 86 -1.80 -12.26 22.29
C PRO A 86 -1.38 -10.79 22.17
N ARG A 87 -1.84 -9.96 23.11
CA ARG A 87 -1.42 -8.57 23.22
C ARG A 87 0.10 -8.43 23.41
N GLY A 88 0.63 -7.27 23.06
CA GLY A 88 2.03 -6.92 23.31
C GLY A 88 3.00 -7.50 22.29
N LEU A 89 2.52 -8.07 21.22
CA LEU A 89 3.37 -8.44 20.10
C LEU A 89 3.79 -7.19 19.32
N ASP A 90 4.96 -7.27 18.73
CA ASP A 90 5.53 -6.22 17.87
C ASP A 90 4.52 -5.79 16.79
N ALA A 91 4.49 -4.49 16.51
CA ALA A 91 3.64 -3.92 15.46
C ALA A 91 3.88 -4.55 14.07
N ASP A 92 5.08 -5.09 13.83
CA ASP A 92 5.40 -5.84 12.61
C ASP A 92 4.85 -7.27 12.61
N PHE A 93 4.38 -7.78 13.74
CA PHE A 93 3.78 -9.11 13.79
C PHE A 93 2.49 -9.15 12.97
N ARG A 94 2.37 -10.21 12.17
CA ARG A 94 1.17 -10.50 11.39
C ARG A 94 0.82 -11.96 11.53
N LEU A 95 -0.36 -12.24 12.04
CA LEU A 95 -0.94 -13.57 11.92
C LEU A 95 -1.04 -13.90 10.43
N TRP A 96 -0.52 -15.06 10.02
CA TRP A 96 -0.42 -15.45 8.59
C TRP A 96 0.52 -14.57 7.75
N GLY A 97 1.37 -13.77 8.36
CA GLY A 97 2.22 -12.80 7.68
C GLY A 97 3.46 -13.37 7.01
N GLY A 98 3.87 -14.59 7.35
CA GLY A 98 5.10 -15.22 6.83
C GLY A 98 5.02 -15.56 5.34
N PRO A 99 4.09 -16.42 4.91
CA PRO A 99 4.03 -16.89 3.53
C PRO A 99 3.37 -15.89 2.59
N TYR A 100 3.81 -15.93 1.33
CA TYR A 100 3.18 -15.22 0.21
C TYR A 100 2.34 -16.22 -0.60
N TRP A 101 1.25 -16.67 -0.04
CA TRP A 101 0.35 -17.59 -0.74
C TRP A 101 -0.34 -16.87 -1.89
N TRP A 102 -0.34 -17.47 -3.06
CA TRP A 102 -0.94 -16.91 -4.26
C TRP A 102 -2.37 -16.41 -4.03
N GLN A 103 -3.20 -17.26 -3.45
CA GLN A 103 -4.61 -16.95 -3.19
C GLN A 103 -4.81 -15.64 -2.43
N ASN A 104 -3.98 -15.36 -1.44
CA ASN A 104 -4.08 -14.19 -0.58
C ASN A 104 -3.28 -13.02 -1.14
N THR A 105 -2.05 -13.28 -1.59
CA THR A 105 -1.14 -12.23 -2.06
C THR A 105 -1.68 -11.49 -3.28
N ARG A 106 -2.42 -12.16 -4.18
CA ARG A 106 -3.01 -11.53 -5.38
C ARG A 106 -4.07 -10.48 -5.09
N LEU A 107 -4.74 -10.54 -3.92
CA LEU A 107 -5.89 -9.69 -3.62
C LEU A 107 -5.59 -8.18 -3.73
N PRO A 108 -4.54 -7.63 -3.11
CA PRO A 108 -4.22 -6.21 -3.25
C PRO A 108 -3.80 -5.82 -4.69
N TYR A 109 -3.42 -6.79 -5.52
CA TYR A 109 -2.94 -6.53 -6.88
C TYR A 109 -4.05 -6.43 -7.92
N SER A 110 -5.23 -6.97 -7.64
CA SER A 110 -6.36 -6.87 -8.56
C SER A 110 -6.77 -5.42 -8.82
N SER A 111 -6.82 -4.60 -7.78
CA SER A 111 -7.14 -3.17 -7.91
C SER A 111 -6.09 -2.39 -8.71
N MET A 112 -4.82 -2.77 -8.60
CA MET A 112 -3.74 -2.13 -9.35
C MET A 112 -3.83 -2.41 -10.86
N LEU A 113 -4.30 -3.58 -11.22
CA LEU A 113 -4.51 -3.94 -12.62
C LEU A 113 -5.59 -3.06 -13.24
N PHE A 114 -6.72 -2.88 -12.56
CA PHE A 114 -7.81 -2.05 -13.04
C PHE A 114 -7.49 -0.55 -13.04
N SER A 115 -6.68 -0.07 -12.11
CA SER A 115 -6.24 1.33 -12.06
C SER A 115 -5.09 1.66 -13.01
N GLY A 116 -4.55 0.67 -13.74
CA GLY A 116 -3.40 0.85 -14.61
C GLY A 116 -2.06 1.06 -13.87
N ASP A 117 -1.99 0.71 -12.59
CA ASP A 117 -0.79 0.86 -11.75
C ASP A 117 0.18 -0.32 -11.96
N CYS A 118 0.44 -0.68 -13.24
CA CYS A 118 1.17 -1.88 -13.64
C CYS A 118 2.61 -1.94 -13.13
N GLU A 119 3.22 -0.81 -12.83
CA GLU A 119 4.58 -0.79 -12.26
C GLU A 119 4.67 -1.48 -10.90
N MET A 120 3.58 -1.48 -10.14
CA MET A 120 3.49 -2.10 -8.81
C MET A 120 3.29 -3.61 -8.86
N LEU A 121 2.92 -4.15 -10.01
CA LEU A 121 2.81 -5.59 -10.24
C LEU A 121 4.18 -6.29 -10.41
N ARG A 122 5.22 -5.54 -10.69
CA ARG A 122 6.56 -6.10 -10.98
C ARG A 122 7.13 -6.96 -9.84
N PRO A 123 7.09 -6.55 -8.55
CA PRO A 123 7.59 -7.38 -7.46
C PRO A 123 6.81 -8.69 -7.32
N PHE A 124 5.50 -8.63 -7.53
CA PHE A 124 4.62 -9.78 -7.50
C PHE A 124 5.00 -10.80 -8.58
N PHE A 125 5.08 -10.38 -9.83
CA PHE A 125 5.47 -11.28 -10.91
C PHE A 125 6.91 -11.80 -10.80
N ARG A 126 7.83 -11.01 -10.26
CA ARG A 126 9.21 -11.46 -10.03
C ARG A 126 9.30 -12.58 -9.00
N MET A 127 8.42 -12.60 -8.02
CA MET A 127 8.43 -13.63 -6.99
C MET A 127 7.88 -14.96 -7.49
N TYR A 128 6.91 -14.93 -8.41
CA TYR A 128 6.28 -16.15 -8.93
C TYR A 128 6.85 -16.61 -10.29
N ARG A 129 7.87 -15.98 -10.78
CA ARG A 129 8.62 -16.38 -11.99
C ARG A 129 9.73 -17.37 -11.67
#